data_255b7d2dfedf0e3f936a43f49416ee30
#
_entry.id   255b7d2dfedf0e3f936a43f49416ee30
#
_cell.length_a   1.000
_cell.length_b   1.000
_cell.length_c   1.000
_cell.angle_alpha   90.00
_cell.angle_beta   90.00
_cell.angle_gamma   90.00
#
_symmetry.space_group_name_H-M   'P 1'
#
loop_
_entity.id
_entity.type
_entity.pdbx_description
1 polymer ?
#
loop_
_entity_poly.entity_id
_entity_poly.type
_entity_poly.pdbx_seq_one_letter_code
_entity_poly.pdbx_strand_id
1 'polypeptide(L)'
;PGGSAPLFSTVLMLGIPARLAGCDEVILCTPPNPDGKINTAILYAAQLTGIKKIFKVGGAQAIAAMAYGTESIPKVFKIFGPGNQYVTKAKQLVNQQGIAIDMPAGPSEVLVWADETANPAFVAADLLSQAEHGEDSQVMLVVNNEQIISAITTEIDKQLTNLPRKSIAEKALQNSKIICMSSVETAVDFINEYAPEHLIINTQDADRLSEKIVNAGSVFIGNYSPEAIGDYASGTNHTLPTNGYAKASGGV
;
A
#
# COMPACT_ATOMS: atom_id res chain seq x y z
N PRO A 1 -10.76 2.98 -6.50
CA PRO A 1 -11.25 2.50 -5.22
C PRO A 1 -12.37 1.49 -5.43
N GLY A 2 -12.18 0.26 -5.06
CA GLY A 2 -13.11 -0.84 -5.30
C GLY A 2 -12.35 -2.08 -5.80
N GLY A 3 -13.02 -3.19 -5.91
CA GLY A 3 -12.43 -4.48 -6.21
C GLY A 3 -12.66 -5.43 -5.04
N SER A 4 -11.63 -5.95 -4.41
CA SER A 4 -11.77 -6.89 -3.27
C SER A 4 -12.36 -6.23 -2.00
N ALA A 5 -12.22 -4.90 -1.85
CA ALA A 5 -12.77 -4.12 -0.74
C ALA A 5 -13.17 -2.71 -1.20
N PRO A 6 -14.11 -2.04 -0.50
CA PRO A 6 -14.48 -0.65 -0.81
C PRO A 6 -13.44 0.32 -0.25
N LEU A 7 -12.36 0.58 -0.98
CA LEU A 7 -11.26 1.46 -0.59
C LEU A 7 -11.67 2.94 -0.70
N PHE A 8 -12.59 3.39 0.16
CA PHE A 8 -13.08 4.76 0.17
C PHE A 8 -12.00 5.77 0.63
N SER A 9 -11.04 5.34 1.44
CA SER A 9 -9.88 6.14 1.86
C SER A 9 -9.07 6.63 0.65
N THR A 10 -8.86 5.80 -0.36
CA THR A 10 -8.20 6.19 -1.62
C THR A 10 -8.89 7.38 -2.29
N VAL A 11 -10.22 7.46 -2.22
CA VAL A 11 -10.96 8.61 -2.80
C VAL A 11 -10.63 9.89 -2.05
N LEU A 12 -10.55 9.83 -0.71
CA LEU A 12 -10.16 10.97 0.12
C LEU A 12 -8.70 11.37 -0.13
N MET A 13 -7.80 10.39 -0.10
CA MET A 13 -6.36 10.60 -0.23
C MET A 13 -5.91 11.10 -1.60
N LEU A 14 -6.67 10.87 -2.65
CA LEU A 14 -6.40 11.40 -3.99
C LEU A 14 -7.27 12.62 -4.32
N GLY A 15 -8.52 12.64 -3.88
CA GLY A 15 -9.45 13.72 -4.17
C GLY A 15 -9.15 15.01 -3.42
N ILE A 16 -8.70 14.94 -2.16
CA ILE A 16 -8.34 16.13 -1.37
C ILE A 16 -7.10 16.81 -1.95
N PRO A 17 -5.96 16.13 -2.20
CA PRO A 17 -4.81 16.76 -2.86
C PRO A 17 -5.15 17.33 -4.25
N ALA A 18 -5.94 16.64 -5.06
CA ALA A 18 -6.35 17.14 -6.36
C ALA A 18 -7.13 18.47 -6.24
N ARG A 19 -8.04 18.56 -5.27
CA ARG A 19 -8.78 19.80 -4.97
C ARG A 19 -7.87 20.92 -4.48
N LEU A 20 -6.94 20.62 -3.57
CA LEU A 20 -5.97 21.60 -3.03
C LEU A 20 -5.02 22.10 -4.12
N ALA A 21 -4.64 21.22 -5.06
CA ALA A 21 -3.85 21.58 -6.23
C ALA A 21 -4.61 22.39 -7.29
N GLY A 22 -5.90 22.66 -7.08
CA GLY A 22 -6.71 23.45 -8.00
C GLY A 22 -7.08 22.72 -9.30
N CYS A 23 -7.20 21.38 -9.28
CA CYS A 23 -7.68 20.65 -10.44
C CYS A 23 -9.14 21.00 -10.74
N ASP A 24 -9.41 21.56 -11.91
CA ASP A 24 -10.76 21.98 -12.33
C ASP A 24 -11.71 20.80 -12.51
N GLU A 25 -11.20 19.68 -13.01
CA GLU A 25 -11.98 18.49 -13.26
C GLU A 25 -11.29 17.24 -12.70
N VAL A 26 -11.99 16.56 -11.80
CA VAL A 26 -11.59 15.26 -11.25
C VAL A 26 -12.68 14.24 -11.54
N ILE A 27 -12.33 13.14 -12.16
CA ILE A 27 -13.24 12.02 -12.41
C ILE A 27 -12.83 10.80 -11.60
N LEU A 28 -13.80 9.99 -11.22
CA LEU A 28 -13.60 8.75 -10.48
C LEU A 28 -14.07 7.56 -11.32
N CYS A 29 -13.17 6.62 -11.60
CA CYS A 29 -13.51 5.31 -12.14
C CYS A 29 -13.43 4.26 -11.02
N THR A 30 -14.50 3.49 -10.81
CA THR A 30 -14.57 2.43 -9.79
C THR A 30 -15.44 1.28 -10.28
N PRO A 31 -15.02 0.01 -10.11
CA PRO A 31 -15.85 -1.10 -10.52
C PRO A 31 -17.14 -1.14 -9.69
N PRO A 32 -18.29 -1.45 -10.31
CA PRO A 32 -19.52 -1.70 -9.57
C PRO A 32 -19.49 -3.06 -8.88
N ASN A 33 -20.35 -3.22 -7.89
CA ASN A 33 -20.69 -4.54 -7.32
C ASN A 33 -21.44 -5.40 -8.34
N PRO A 34 -21.64 -6.70 -8.09
CA PRO A 34 -22.40 -7.59 -8.99
C PRO A 34 -23.82 -7.12 -9.31
N ASP A 35 -24.45 -6.36 -8.43
CA ASP A 35 -25.77 -5.74 -8.62
C ASP A 35 -25.72 -4.41 -9.42
N GLY A 36 -24.56 -4.04 -9.95
CA GLY A 36 -24.37 -2.83 -10.74
C GLY A 36 -24.28 -1.52 -9.94
N LYS A 37 -24.18 -1.61 -8.59
CA LYS A 37 -24.11 -0.43 -7.72
C LYS A 37 -22.69 -0.17 -7.25
N ILE A 38 -22.40 1.10 -6.95
CA ILE A 38 -21.18 1.52 -6.27
C ILE A 38 -21.43 1.52 -4.77
N ASN A 39 -20.42 1.11 -3.99
CA ASN A 39 -20.49 1.14 -2.52
C ASN A 39 -20.78 2.57 -2.03
N THR A 40 -21.69 2.70 -1.07
CA THR A 40 -22.14 4.00 -0.54
C THR A 40 -21.02 4.79 0.13
N ALA A 41 -20.04 4.13 0.77
CA ALA A 41 -18.89 4.79 1.36
C ALA A 41 -18.02 5.48 0.29
N ILE A 42 -17.83 4.85 -0.89
CA ILE A 42 -17.11 5.45 -2.03
C ILE A 42 -17.86 6.68 -2.55
N LEU A 43 -19.20 6.59 -2.68
CA LEU A 43 -20.02 7.71 -3.14
C LEU A 43 -19.97 8.88 -2.15
N TYR A 44 -20.03 8.58 -0.85
CA TYR A 44 -19.94 9.60 0.20
C TYR A 44 -18.56 10.27 0.21
N ALA A 45 -17.47 9.51 0.10
CA ALA A 45 -16.12 10.05 -0.01
C ALA A 45 -15.95 10.93 -1.26
N ALA A 46 -16.52 10.53 -2.39
CA ALA A 46 -16.53 11.34 -3.61
C ALA A 46 -17.29 12.66 -3.41
N GLN A 47 -18.42 12.62 -2.72
CA GLN A 47 -19.19 13.83 -2.38
C GLN A 47 -18.38 14.78 -1.48
N LEU A 48 -17.71 14.26 -0.45
CA LEU A 48 -16.87 15.06 0.46
C LEU A 48 -15.71 15.75 -0.27
N THR A 49 -15.12 15.09 -1.26
CA THR A 49 -14.01 15.61 -2.06
C THR A 49 -14.47 16.47 -3.24
N GLY A 50 -15.78 16.58 -3.47
CA GLY A 50 -16.34 17.37 -4.56
C GLY A 50 -16.29 16.72 -5.94
N ILE A 51 -15.99 15.42 -6.01
CA ILE A 51 -15.97 14.65 -7.26
C ILE A 51 -17.42 14.41 -7.72
N LYS A 52 -17.78 14.95 -8.89
CA LYS A 52 -19.14 14.89 -9.43
C LYS A 52 -19.32 13.84 -10.53
N LYS A 53 -18.25 13.47 -11.23
CA LYS A 53 -18.28 12.51 -12.34
C LYS A 53 -17.72 11.17 -11.89
N ILE A 54 -18.59 10.16 -11.80
CA ILE A 54 -18.25 8.81 -11.34
C ILE A 54 -18.66 7.79 -12.40
N PHE A 55 -17.71 6.98 -12.85
CA PHE A 55 -17.91 5.98 -13.89
C PHE A 55 -17.78 4.57 -13.31
N LYS A 56 -18.74 3.70 -13.66
CA LYS A 56 -18.83 2.31 -13.18
C LYS A 56 -17.91 1.40 -14.00
N VAL A 57 -16.62 1.65 -13.96
CA VAL A 57 -15.59 0.88 -14.66
C VAL A 57 -14.32 0.82 -13.83
N GLY A 58 -13.65 -0.31 -13.81
CA GLY A 58 -12.38 -0.54 -13.10
C GLY A 58 -11.40 -1.29 -13.98
N GLY A 59 -10.24 -1.65 -13.41
CA GLY A 59 -9.24 -2.44 -14.11
C GLY A 59 -8.52 -1.70 -15.23
N ALA A 60 -7.83 -2.45 -16.10
CA ALA A 60 -7.10 -1.92 -17.24
C ALA A 60 -7.99 -1.12 -18.19
N GLN A 61 -9.27 -1.49 -18.32
CA GLN A 61 -10.26 -0.79 -19.13
C GLN A 61 -10.49 0.65 -18.67
N ALA A 62 -10.54 0.89 -17.36
CA ALA A 62 -10.65 2.24 -16.82
C ALA A 62 -9.42 3.08 -17.14
N ILE A 63 -8.22 2.50 -17.04
CA ILE A 63 -6.97 3.18 -17.39
C ILE A 63 -6.98 3.58 -18.88
N ALA A 64 -7.33 2.65 -19.78
CA ALA A 64 -7.40 2.94 -21.20
C ALA A 64 -8.47 3.99 -21.53
N ALA A 65 -9.66 3.90 -20.90
CA ALA A 65 -10.73 4.87 -21.11
C ALA A 65 -10.33 6.28 -20.68
N MET A 66 -9.68 6.41 -19.51
CA MET A 66 -9.15 7.70 -19.03
C MET A 66 -8.02 8.23 -19.91
N ALA A 67 -7.13 7.36 -20.40
CA ALA A 67 -5.96 7.75 -21.20
C ALA A 67 -6.34 8.26 -22.58
N TYR A 68 -7.27 7.59 -23.26
CA TYR A 68 -7.62 7.89 -24.66
C TYR A 68 -8.92 8.65 -24.83
N GLY A 69 -9.78 8.61 -23.83
CA GLY A 69 -11.16 9.07 -23.90
C GLY A 69 -12.06 8.03 -24.57
N THR A 70 -13.35 8.13 -24.27
CA THR A 70 -14.43 7.37 -24.93
C THR A 70 -15.61 8.31 -25.13
N GLU A 71 -16.69 7.83 -25.73
CA GLU A 71 -17.93 8.60 -25.86
C GLU A 71 -18.47 9.11 -24.49
N SER A 72 -18.31 8.31 -23.43
CA SER A 72 -18.84 8.61 -22.09
C SER A 72 -17.80 9.06 -21.07
N ILE A 73 -16.53 8.65 -21.21
CA ILE A 73 -15.44 8.95 -20.28
C ILE A 73 -14.49 9.93 -20.94
N PRO A 74 -14.31 11.15 -20.41
CA PRO A 74 -13.40 12.12 -21.01
C PRO A 74 -11.94 11.67 -20.85
N LYS A 75 -11.12 12.02 -21.85
CA LYS A 75 -9.67 11.89 -21.75
C LYS A 75 -9.16 12.77 -20.61
N VAL A 76 -8.27 12.22 -19.77
CA VAL A 76 -7.67 12.94 -18.65
C VAL A 76 -6.20 13.27 -18.90
N PHE A 77 -5.70 14.27 -18.19
CA PHE A 77 -4.31 14.70 -18.27
C PHE A 77 -3.38 13.79 -17.47
N LYS A 78 -3.84 13.32 -16.29
CA LYS A 78 -3.06 12.45 -15.39
C LYS A 78 -3.96 11.43 -14.71
N ILE A 79 -3.43 10.22 -14.49
CA ILE A 79 -4.13 9.10 -13.87
C ILE A 79 -3.48 8.77 -12.53
N PHE A 80 -4.29 8.71 -11.49
CA PHE A 80 -3.88 8.36 -10.14
C PHE A 80 -4.64 7.11 -9.67
N GLY A 81 -4.01 6.34 -8.82
CA GLY A 81 -4.63 5.26 -8.07
C GLY A 81 -3.86 3.94 -8.13
N PRO A 82 -3.89 3.19 -7.01
CA PRO A 82 -3.33 1.86 -6.93
C PRO A 82 -4.19 0.85 -7.70
N GLY A 83 -3.64 -0.32 -7.92
CA GLY A 83 -4.36 -1.42 -8.54
C GLY A 83 -3.52 -2.68 -8.65
N ASN A 84 -4.16 -3.75 -9.13
CA ASN A 84 -3.49 -5.02 -9.37
C ASN A 84 -2.48 -4.93 -10.53
N GLN A 85 -1.74 -6.01 -10.76
CA GLN A 85 -0.72 -6.10 -11.83
C GLN A 85 -1.21 -5.66 -13.22
N TYR A 86 -2.49 -5.91 -13.56
CA TYR A 86 -3.06 -5.49 -14.86
C TYR A 86 -3.25 -3.98 -14.95
N VAL A 87 -3.71 -3.35 -13.86
CA VAL A 87 -3.83 -1.90 -13.74
C VAL A 87 -2.46 -1.25 -13.82
N THR A 88 -1.49 -1.78 -13.08
CA THR A 88 -0.10 -1.31 -13.09
C THR A 88 0.50 -1.39 -14.49
N LYS A 89 0.33 -2.53 -15.17
CA LYS A 89 0.82 -2.69 -16.54
C LYS A 89 0.14 -1.73 -17.52
N ALA A 90 -1.18 -1.54 -17.40
CA ALA A 90 -1.91 -0.58 -18.22
C ALA A 90 -1.41 0.86 -17.99
N LYS A 91 -1.18 1.27 -16.73
CA LYS A 91 -0.59 2.58 -16.39
C LYS A 91 0.80 2.76 -17.03
N GLN A 92 1.67 1.76 -16.94
CA GLN A 92 2.98 1.80 -17.59
C GLN A 92 2.88 1.97 -19.11
N LEU A 93 1.97 1.24 -19.77
CA LEU A 93 1.78 1.32 -21.21
C LEU A 93 1.28 2.70 -21.65
N VAL A 94 0.29 3.27 -20.97
CA VAL A 94 -0.20 4.61 -21.31
C VAL A 94 0.83 5.70 -20.98
N ASN A 95 1.65 5.49 -19.94
CA ASN A 95 2.73 6.41 -19.60
C ASN A 95 3.82 6.44 -20.69
N GLN A 96 4.16 5.30 -21.28
CA GLN A 96 5.07 5.23 -22.44
C GLN A 96 4.56 6.03 -23.66
N GLN A 97 3.25 6.28 -23.71
CA GLN A 97 2.60 7.06 -24.76
C GLN A 97 2.36 8.53 -24.35
N GLY A 98 2.98 8.96 -23.26
CA GLY A 98 2.95 10.35 -22.81
C GLY A 98 1.79 10.74 -21.90
N ILE A 99 0.98 9.78 -21.42
CA ILE A 99 -0.05 10.06 -20.41
C ILE A 99 0.60 10.04 -19.03
N ALA A 100 0.48 11.12 -18.28
CA ALA A 100 1.04 11.18 -16.94
C ALA A 100 0.33 10.21 -15.98
N ILE A 101 1.09 9.56 -15.14
CA ILE A 101 0.59 8.71 -14.04
C ILE A 101 1.20 9.17 -12.71
N ASP A 102 0.65 8.71 -11.59
CA ASP A 102 1.23 8.90 -10.27
C ASP A 102 2.58 8.14 -10.16
N MET A 103 2.50 6.82 -10.00
CA MET A 103 3.66 5.94 -9.95
C MET A 103 3.24 4.54 -10.39
N PRO A 104 4.18 3.69 -10.83
CA PRO A 104 3.94 2.25 -10.93
C PRO A 104 3.80 1.70 -9.50
N ALA A 105 2.62 1.22 -9.14
CA ALA A 105 2.38 0.54 -7.88
C ALA A 105 1.99 -0.91 -8.16
N GLY A 106 2.73 -1.86 -7.58
CA GLY A 106 2.46 -3.29 -7.65
C GLY A 106 1.70 -3.80 -6.43
N PRO A 107 1.85 -5.09 -6.09
CA PRO A 107 1.33 -5.65 -4.85
C PRO A 107 1.86 -4.89 -3.63
N SER A 108 1.04 -4.80 -2.60
CA SER A 108 1.39 -4.09 -1.38
C SER A 108 2.49 -4.81 -0.60
N GLU A 109 3.35 -4.06 0.04
CA GLU A 109 4.55 -4.54 0.72
C GLU A 109 4.66 -3.96 2.14
N VAL A 110 5.06 -4.79 3.09
CA VAL A 110 5.54 -4.34 4.40
C VAL A 110 6.86 -5.01 4.74
N LEU A 111 7.78 -4.24 5.28
CA LEU A 111 8.98 -4.74 5.94
C LEU A 111 8.95 -4.32 7.40
N VAL A 112 9.00 -5.30 8.30
CA VAL A 112 9.19 -5.05 9.73
C VAL A 112 10.64 -5.36 10.10
N TRP A 113 11.33 -4.40 10.69
CA TRP A 113 12.66 -4.58 11.27
C TRP A 113 12.53 -4.65 12.78
N ALA A 114 12.85 -5.80 13.37
CA ALA A 114 12.64 -6.08 14.79
C ALA A 114 13.91 -6.56 15.48
N ASP A 115 14.09 -6.16 16.74
CA ASP A 115 15.08 -6.71 17.66
C ASP A 115 14.39 -7.40 18.86
N GLU A 116 15.15 -7.80 19.86
CA GLU A 116 14.64 -8.48 21.07
C GLU A 116 13.70 -7.62 21.91
N THR A 117 13.63 -6.31 21.71
CA THR A 117 12.73 -5.38 22.42
C THR A 117 11.35 -5.27 21.74
N ALA A 118 11.22 -5.81 20.52
CA ALA A 118 9.97 -5.80 19.79
C ALA A 118 8.91 -6.68 20.48
N ASN A 119 7.65 -6.24 20.44
CA ASN A 119 6.54 -7.06 20.89
C ASN A 119 6.13 -8.04 19.78
N PRO A 120 6.31 -9.37 19.96
CA PRO A 120 6.00 -10.36 18.93
C PRO A 120 4.55 -10.32 18.42
N ALA A 121 3.60 -10.00 19.30
CA ALA A 121 2.19 -9.92 18.92
C ALA A 121 1.91 -8.71 18.01
N PHE A 122 2.60 -7.61 18.20
CA PHE A 122 2.47 -6.42 17.37
C PHE A 122 3.12 -6.64 16.00
N VAL A 123 4.35 -7.19 15.99
CA VAL A 123 5.03 -7.57 14.74
C VAL A 123 4.17 -8.52 13.91
N ALA A 124 3.57 -9.54 14.54
CA ALA A 124 2.68 -10.47 13.85
C ALA A 124 1.44 -9.76 13.27
N ALA A 125 0.84 -8.83 14.04
CA ALA A 125 -0.32 -8.07 13.57
C ALA A 125 0.02 -7.20 12.35
N ASP A 126 1.17 -6.51 12.35
CA ASP A 126 1.62 -5.69 11.24
C ASP A 126 1.92 -6.51 9.98
N LEU A 127 2.57 -7.67 10.12
CA LEU A 127 2.81 -8.58 8.99
C LEU A 127 1.49 -9.12 8.42
N LEU A 128 0.53 -9.48 9.27
CA LEU A 128 -0.75 -10.02 8.85
C LEU A 128 -1.67 -8.95 8.27
N SER A 129 -1.63 -7.70 8.74
CA SER A 129 -2.41 -6.60 8.17
C SER A 129 -2.11 -6.43 6.69
N GLN A 130 -0.83 -6.52 6.30
CA GLN A 130 -0.43 -6.42 4.90
C GLN A 130 -0.67 -7.74 4.13
N ALA A 131 -0.46 -8.89 4.76
CA ALA A 131 -0.66 -10.19 4.11
C ALA A 131 -2.13 -10.42 3.66
N GLU A 132 -3.10 -9.84 4.37
CA GLU A 132 -4.52 -9.99 4.00
C GLU A 132 -5.00 -9.10 2.85
N HIS A 133 -4.17 -8.15 2.37
CA HIS A 133 -4.52 -7.26 1.26
C HIS A 133 -4.68 -8.00 -0.07
N GLY A 134 -3.80 -8.97 -0.34
CA GLY A 134 -3.84 -9.76 -1.57
C GLY A 134 -2.94 -10.98 -1.51
N GLU A 135 -3.24 -11.99 -2.32
CA GLU A 135 -2.44 -13.24 -2.39
C GLU A 135 -1.02 -12.99 -2.90
N ASP A 136 -0.81 -11.90 -3.60
CA ASP A 136 0.46 -11.42 -4.16
C ASP A 136 1.16 -10.37 -3.28
N SER A 137 0.59 -10.02 -2.11
CA SER A 137 1.25 -9.16 -1.12
C SER A 137 2.55 -9.79 -0.63
N GLN A 138 3.55 -8.94 -0.39
CA GLN A 138 4.84 -9.37 0.12
C GLN A 138 5.07 -8.82 1.52
N VAL A 139 5.25 -9.70 2.49
CA VAL A 139 5.61 -9.32 3.85
C VAL A 139 7.00 -9.83 4.20
N MET A 140 7.81 -8.96 4.79
CA MET A 140 9.19 -9.26 5.10
C MET A 140 9.49 -8.92 6.55
N LEU A 141 10.15 -9.84 7.24
CA LEU A 141 10.64 -9.64 8.59
C LEU A 141 12.16 -9.67 8.58
N VAL A 142 12.79 -8.58 9.00
CA VAL A 142 14.23 -8.50 9.27
C VAL A 142 14.42 -8.51 10.78
N VAL A 143 15.26 -9.41 11.28
CA VAL A 143 15.58 -9.48 12.72
C VAL A 143 17.09 -9.43 12.94
N ASN A 144 17.49 -8.86 14.07
CA ASN A 144 18.90 -8.80 14.45
C ASN A 144 19.36 -10.10 15.13
N ASN A 145 18.40 -10.90 15.63
CA ASN A 145 18.66 -12.13 16.41
C ASN A 145 17.57 -13.16 16.11
N GLU A 146 17.99 -14.42 15.89
CA GLU A 146 17.08 -15.55 15.61
C GLU A 146 16.14 -15.88 16.80
N GLN A 147 16.50 -15.51 18.02
CA GLN A 147 15.72 -15.86 19.22
C GLN A 147 14.28 -15.34 19.19
N ILE A 148 14.04 -14.16 18.60
CA ILE A 148 12.70 -13.57 18.52
C ILE A 148 11.81 -14.24 17.45
N ILE A 149 12.39 -14.93 16.48
CA ILE A 149 11.66 -15.51 15.34
C ILE A 149 10.57 -16.48 15.83
N SER A 150 10.93 -17.38 16.76
CA SER A 150 9.97 -18.37 17.28
C SER A 150 8.76 -17.74 17.97
N ALA A 151 8.96 -16.66 18.69
CA ALA A 151 7.88 -15.94 19.36
C ALA A 151 6.97 -15.23 18.32
N ILE A 152 7.56 -14.59 17.31
CA ILE A 152 6.81 -13.92 16.25
C ILE A 152 6.02 -14.93 15.41
N THR A 153 6.63 -16.05 14.99
CA THR A 153 5.93 -17.07 14.19
C THR A 153 4.79 -17.72 14.98
N THR A 154 4.96 -17.95 16.28
CA THR A 154 3.89 -18.45 17.16
C THR A 154 2.71 -17.46 17.21
N GLU A 155 2.96 -16.16 17.28
CA GLU A 155 1.92 -15.15 17.26
C GLU A 155 1.26 -15.02 15.88
N ILE A 156 2.03 -15.15 14.78
CA ILE A 156 1.46 -15.21 13.42
C ILE A 156 0.46 -16.38 13.31
N ASP A 157 0.85 -17.58 13.70
CA ASP A 157 -0.02 -18.76 13.63
C ASP A 157 -1.29 -18.58 14.46
N LYS A 158 -1.15 -18.04 15.66
CA LYS A 158 -2.26 -17.79 16.57
C LYS A 158 -3.23 -16.74 16.01
N GLN A 159 -2.73 -15.60 15.51
CA GLN A 159 -3.57 -14.51 15.00
C GLN A 159 -4.22 -14.89 13.65
N LEU A 160 -3.50 -15.61 12.80
CA LEU A 160 -3.97 -16.10 11.51
C LEU A 160 -5.23 -16.98 11.63
N THR A 161 -5.38 -17.71 12.74
CA THR A 161 -6.58 -18.56 12.96
C THR A 161 -7.86 -17.75 13.04
N ASN A 162 -7.79 -16.49 13.51
CA ASN A 162 -8.94 -15.61 13.71
C ASN A 162 -9.10 -14.55 12.61
N LEU A 163 -8.20 -14.54 11.61
CA LEU A 163 -8.22 -13.54 10.56
C LEU A 163 -9.36 -13.82 9.57
N PRO A 164 -10.28 -12.87 9.31
CA PRO A 164 -11.39 -13.07 8.37
C PRO A 164 -10.94 -13.45 6.94
N ARG A 165 -9.78 -12.93 6.51
CA ARG A 165 -9.19 -13.18 5.18
C ARG A 165 -8.02 -14.16 5.24
N LYS A 166 -8.07 -15.13 6.14
CA LYS A 166 -7.03 -16.13 6.40
C LYS A 166 -6.46 -16.77 5.13
N SER A 167 -7.32 -17.23 4.22
CA SER A 167 -6.87 -17.92 2.99
C SER A 167 -6.03 -17.04 2.06
N ILE A 168 -6.24 -15.73 2.08
CA ILE A 168 -5.45 -14.76 1.31
C ILE A 168 -4.10 -14.57 2.02
N ALA A 169 -4.11 -14.32 3.32
CA ALA A 169 -2.91 -14.13 4.11
C ALA A 169 -1.97 -15.37 4.07
N GLU A 170 -2.53 -16.59 4.14
CA GLU A 170 -1.75 -17.82 4.02
C GLU A 170 -0.97 -17.91 2.70
N LYS A 171 -1.58 -17.50 1.58
CA LYS A 171 -0.90 -17.47 0.28
C LYS A 171 0.18 -16.39 0.21
N ALA A 172 -0.09 -15.21 0.73
CA ALA A 172 0.89 -14.13 0.82
C ALA A 172 2.11 -14.56 1.66
N LEU A 173 1.88 -15.20 2.82
CA LEU A 173 2.94 -15.69 3.70
C LEU A 173 3.85 -16.74 3.04
N GLN A 174 3.34 -17.56 2.10
CA GLN A 174 4.17 -18.53 1.35
C GLN A 174 5.26 -17.85 0.51
N ASN A 175 5.03 -16.63 0.05
CA ASN A 175 5.97 -15.83 -0.74
C ASN A 175 6.83 -14.89 0.11
N SER A 176 6.56 -14.84 1.41
CA SER A 176 7.19 -13.93 2.36
C SER A 176 8.49 -14.49 2.93
N LYS A 177 9.31 -13.63 3.56
CA LYS A 177 10.63 -14.00 4.04
C LYS A 177 10.90 -13.49 5.45
N ILE A 178 11.62 -14.30 6.23
CA ILE A 178 12.26 -13.90 7.47
C ILE A 178 13.77 -13.92 7.22
N ILE A 179 14.44 -12.83 7.53
CA ILE A 179 15.86 -12.64 7.28
C ILE A 179 16.53 -12.23 8.60
N CYS A 180 17.52 -13.00 9.04
CA CYS A 180 18.33 -12.65 10.21
C CYS A 180 19.60 -11.91 9.75
N MET A 181 19.78 -10.68 10.23
CA MET A 181 20.95 -9.83 9.95
C MET A 181 21.52 -9.31 11.25
N SER A 182 22.66 -9.86 11.70
CA SER A 182 23.31 -9.47 12.94
C SER A 182 23.98 -8.10 12.90
N SER A 183 24.34 -7.59 11.71
CA SER A 183 24.90 -6.25 11.54
C SER A 183 23.78 -5.25 11.21
N VAL A 184 23.72 -4.18 11.98
CA VAL A 184 22.81 -3.04 11.76
C VAL A 184 23.09 -2.38 10.41
N GLU A 185 24.36 -2.23 10.05
CA GLU A 185 24.76 -1.63 8.78
C GLU A 185 24.24 -2.44 7.59
N THR A 186 24.41 -3.77 7.64
CA THR A 186 23.89 -4.66 6.61
C THR A 186 22.37 -4.63 6.52
N ALA A 187 21.68 -4.51 7.66
CA ALA A 187 20.22 -4.38 7.68
C ALA A 187 19.78 -3.04 7.05
N VAL A 188 20.44 -1.94 7.37
CA VAL A 188 20.18 -0.62 6.76
C VAL A 188 20.41 -0.65 5.25
N ASP A 189 21.52 -1.22 4.80
CA ASP A 189 21.85 -1.33 3.37
C ASP A 189 20.79 -2.17 2.65
N PHE A 190 20.41 -3.31 3.23
CA PHE A 190 19.37 -4.17 2.68
C PHE A 190 18.02 -3.46 2.59
N ILE A 191 17.58 -2.77 3.66
CA ILE A 191 16.30 -2.05 3.69
C ILE A 191 16.28 -0.95 2.65
N ASN A 192 17.35 -0.16 2.54
CA ASN A 192 17.47 0.89 1.54
C ASN A 192 17.52 0.33 0.11
N GLU A 193 18.14 -0.84 -0.10
CA GLU A 193 18.14 -1.48 -1.42
C GLU A 193 16.79 -2.13 -1.74
N TYR A 194 16.11 -2.74 -0.78
CA TYR A 194 14.76 -3.27 -0.95
C TYR A 194 13.75 -2.15 -1.20
N ALA A 195 13.88 -1.03 -0.47
CA ALA A 195 13.05 0.17 -0.56
C ALA A 195 11.54 -0.14 -0.43
N PRO A 196 11.11 -0.64 0.75
CA PRO A 196 9.74 -1.10 0.98
C PRO A 196 8.71 0.02 0.85
N GLU A 197 7.47 -0.36 0.50
CA GLU A 197 6.31 0.54 0.57
C GLU A 197 6.09 1.01 2.01
N HIS A 198 5.97 0.08 2.94
CA HIS A 198 5.84 0.35 4.37
C HIS A 198 7.02 -0.25 5.12
N LEU A 199 7.71 0.57 5.89
CA LEU A 199 8.78 0.15 6.81
C LEU A 199 8.34 0.39 8.24
N ILE A 200 8.36 -0.67 9.07
CA ILE A 200 8.13 -0.56 10.52
C ILE A 200 9.43 -0.88 11.22
N ILE A 201 9.90 0.02 12.07
CA ILE A 201 11.14 -0.15 12.84
C ILE A 201 10.80 -0.40 14.30
N ASN A 202 10.77 -1.67 14.70
CA ASN A 202 10.46 -2.14 16.05
C ASN A 202 11.75 -2.57 16.77
N THR A 203 12.65 -1.61 16.96
CA THR A 203 13.93 -1.81 17.62
C THR A 203 14.10 -0.83 18.78
N GLN A 204 15.03 -1.11 19.70
CA GLN A 204 15.33 -0.24 20.82
C GLN A 204 15.76 1.17 20.36
N ASP A 205 16.54 1.25 19.29
CA ASP A 205 17.09 2.50 18.75
C ASP A 205 16.31 3.00 17.50
N ALA A 206 15.00 2.75 17.42
CA ALA A 206 14.19 2.99 16.24
C ALA A 206 14.32 4.41 15.67
N ASP A 207 14.30 5.44 16.53
CA ASP A 207 14.46 6.85 16.09
C ASP A 207 15.81 7.07 15.39
N ARG A 208 16.91 6.64 15.99
CA ARG A 208 18.26 6.78 15.43
C ARG A 208 18.43 5.97 14.12
N LEU A 209 17.82 4.81 14.06
CA LEU A 209 17.90 3.94 12.88
C LEU A 209 17.05 4.49 11.73
N SER A 210 15.94 5.14 12.02
CA SER A 210 15.10 5.77 11.00
C SER A 210 15.84 6.87 10.23
N GLU A 211 16.77 7.60 10.86
CA GLU A 211 17.60 8.62 10.21
C GLU A 211 18.53 8.06 9.13
N LYS A 212 18.82 6.73 9.17
CA LYS A 212 19.66 6.05 8.17
C LYS A 212 18.85 5.49 6.99
N ILE A 213 17.53 5.54 7.07
CA ILE A 213 16.66 5.05 6.00
C ILE A 213 16.40 6.20 5.03
N VAL A 214 16.80 5.98 3.78
CA VAL A 214 16.65 6.96 2.70
C VAL A 214 15.63 6.51 1.64
N ASN A 215 15.28 5.22 1.63
CA ASN A 215 14.41 4.63 0.63
C ASN A 215 13.31 3.79 1.31
N ALA A 216 12.17 4.42 1.59
CA ALA A 216 10.93 3.76 1.99
C ALA A 216 9.74 4.66 1.62
N GLY A 217 8.60 4.07 1.34
CA GLY A 217 7.39 4.84 1.05
C GLY A 217 6.85 5.54 2.29
N SER A 218 6.66 4.79 3.38
CA SER A 218 6.36 5.33 4.71
C SER A 218 7.19 4.61 5.77
N VAL A 219 7.57 5.33 6.83
CA VAL A 219 8.34 4.79 7.96
C VAL A 219 7.55 4.96 9.26
N PHE A 220 7.32 3.85 9.94
CA PHE A 220 6.63 3.77 11.23
C PHE A 220 7.65 3.43 12.30
N ILE A 221 7.74 4.24 13.35
CA ILE A 221 8.83 4.20 14.33
C ILE A 221 8.31 3.72 15.68
N GLY A 222 8.88 2.60 16.15
CA GLY A 222 8.60 2.03 17.47
C GLY A 222 7.40 1.09 17.51
N ASN A 223 7.32 0.33 18.62
CA ASN A 223 6.35 -0.75 18.82
C ASN A 223 4.86 -0.32 18.80
N TYR A 224 4.57 0.97 18.93
CA TYR A 224 3.20 1.50 19.00
C TYR A 224 2.80 2.30 17.77
N SER A 225 3.53 2.15 16.67
CA SER A 225 3.26 2.81 15.40
C SER A 225 2.92 1.75 14.33
N PRO A 226 1.72 1.14 14.39
CA PRO A 226 1.32 0.12 13.43
C PRO A 226 1.11 0.72 12.03
N GLU A 227 1.31 -0.07 10.99
CA GLU A 227 1.08 0.35 9.59
C GLU A 227 -0.35 0.87 9.39
N ALA A 228 -1.35 0.19 9.95
CA ALA A 228 -2.76 0.56 9.82
C ALA A 228 -3.09 1.99 10.33
N ILE A 229 -2.26 2.59 11.19
CA ILE A 229 -2.49 3.98 11.63
C ILE A 229 -2.32 4.97 10.47
N GLY A 230 -1.52 4.61 9.46
CA GLY A 230 -1.33 5.38 8.25
C GLY A 230 -2.62 5.60 7.47
N ASP A 231 -3.49 4.61 7.47
CA ASP A 231 -4.77 4.65 6.76
C ASP A 231 -5.83 5.51 7.45
N TYR A 232 -5.76 5.66 8.79
CA TYR A 232 -6.88 6.19 9.55
C TYR A 232 -6.59 7.46 10.34
N ALA A 233 -5.39 7.64 10.89
CA ALA A 233 -5.20 8.64 11.93
C ALA A 233 -3.90 9.45 11.86
N SER A 234 -2.83 8.98 11.23
CA SER A 234 -1.54 9.67 11.21
C SER A 234 -1.47 10.85 10.23
N GLY A 235 -2.44 10.96 9.32
CA GLY A 235 -2.45 12.01 8.30
C GLY A 235 -1.53 11.73 7.10
N THR A 236 -0.96 10.55 7.01
CA THR A 236 -0.17 10.10 5.85
C THR A 236 -1.06 9.72 4.68
N ASN A 237 -0.50 9.70 3.47
CA ASN A 237 -1.18 9.17 2.29
C ASN A 237 -0.68 7.75 2.03
N HIS A 238 -1.60 6.80 1.85
CA HIS A 238 -1.25 5.40 1.58
C HIS A 238 -1.03 5.07 0.09
N THR A 239 -1.08 6.07 -0.79
CA THR A 239 -0.71 5.87 -2.20
C THR A 239 0.81 5.97 -2.31
N LEU A 240 1.48 4.85 -2.11
CA LEU A 240 2.91 4.74 -1.91
C LEU A 240 3.57 3.91 -3.04
N PRO A 241 4.85 4.12 -3.30
CA PRO A 241 5.59 3.32 -4.28
C PRO A 241 5.90 1.93 -3.73
N THR A 242 5.74 0.89 -4.58
CA THR A 242 6.09 -0.50 -4.32
C THR A 242 7.22 -0.96 -5.25
N ASN A 243 7.69 -2.20 -5.14
CA ASN A 243 8.72 -2.79 -6.02
C ASN A 243 10.01 -1.95 -6.11
N GLY A 244 10.47 -1.42 -5.00
CA GLY A 244 11.68 -0.62 -4.94
C GLY A 244 11.57 0.77 -5.56
N TYR A 245 10.40 1.20 -6.01
CA TYR A 245 10.22 2.55 -6.57
C TYR A 245 10.37 3.67 -5.54
N ALA A 246 10.40 3.37 -4.24
CA ALA A 246 10.71 4.35 -3.20
C ALA A 246 12.12 4.95 -3.34
N LYS A 247 13.01 4.34 -4.14
CA LYS A 247 14.31 4.92 -4.53
C LYS A 247 14.19 6.14 -5.44
N ALA A 248 13.08 6.30 -6.15
CA ALA A 248 12.92 7.30 -7.20
C ALA A 248 11.64 8.13 -7.09
N SER A 249 10.71 7.76 -6.24
CA SER A 249 9.40 8.40 -6.11
C SER A 249 8.95 8.39 -4.65
N GLY A 250 8.44 9.51 -4.17
CA GLY A 250 7.70 9.56 -2.92
C GLY A 250 6.24 9.11 -3.12
N GLY A 251 5.46 9.13 -2.06
CA GLY A 251 4.00 8.97 -2.13
C GLY A 251 3.30 10.18 -2.77
N VAL A 252 1.98 10.13 -2.86
CA VAL A 252 1.12 11.22 -3.32
C VAL A 252 0.77 12.14 -2.16
#